data_d4b2fc0311967ea94e991c76d0051a10
#
_entry.id   d4b2fc0311967ea94e991c76d0051a10
#
_cell.length_a   1.000
_cell.length_b   1.000
_cell.length_c   1.000
_cell.angle_alpha   90.00
_cell.angle_beta   90.00
_cell.angle_gamma   90.00
#
_symmetry.space_group_name_H-M   'P 1'
#
loop_
_entity.id
_entity.type
_entity.pdbx_description
1 polymer ?
#
loop_
_entity_poly.entity_id
_entity_poly.type
_entity_poly.pdbx_seq_one_letter_code
_entity_poly.pdbx_strand_id
1 'polypeptide(L)'
;CESTLVDDLLHGGYSRLSVLDISQTAIDFTKARLGSLASGVEWIVANVTEADFPKHAYDVWHDRAVFHFLTAASQRHAYVERVANAVRPGGHVIIGTFGPEGPTKCSGLNVQRYDADSLHGEFGARFRLIDRQKELHQTPFGTTQQFLYCFCVIGSRDACPKSATSR
;
A
#
# COMPACT_ATOMS: atom_id res chain seq x y z
N CYS A 1 -9.95 -7.61 -6.78
CA CYS A 1 -8.82 -8.56 -6.88
C CYS A 1 -8.86 -9.49 -5.67
N GLU A 2 -8.90 -10.78 -5.88
CA GLU A 2 -8.97 -11.78 -4.80
C GLU A 2 -7.58 -12.01 -4.20
N SER A 3 -7.12 -11.07 -3.37
CA SER A 3 -5.86 -11.26 -2.64
C SER A 3 -6.09 -12.26 -1.50
N THR A 4 -5.20 -13.25 -1.37
CA THR A 4 -5.15 -14.20 -0.25
C THR A 4 -4.17 -13.77 0.84
N LEU A 5 -3.61 -12.58 0.76
CA LEU A 5 -2.60 -12.10 1.73
C LEU A 5 -3.12 -12.16 3.17
N VAL A 6 -4.38 -11.77 3.40
CA VAL A 6 -4.96 -11.81 4.75
C VAL A 6 -5.08 -13.23 5.28
N ASP A 7 -5.38 -14.20 4.40
CA ASP A 7 -5.43 -15.63 4.74
C ASP A 7 -4.05 -16.11 5.18
N ASP A 8 -3.01 -15.80 4.39
CA ASP A 8 -1.64 -16.20 4.67
C ASP A 8 -1.11 -15.56 5.97
N LEU A 9 -1.44 -14.30 6.22
CA LEU A 9 -1.06 -13.61 7.46
C LEU A 9 -1.73 -14.23 8.69
N LEU A 10 -3.03 -14.55 8.61
CA LEU A 10 -3.73 -15.23 9.71
C LEU A 10 -3.15 -16.62 9.99
N HIS A 11 -2.87 -17.41 8.95
CA HIS A 11 -2.21 -18.70 9.10
C HIS A 11 -0.78 -18.58 9.63
N GLY A 12 -0.09 -17.47 9.33
CA GLY A 12 1.21 -17.13 9.88
C GLY A 12 1.19 -16.63 11.34
N GLY A 13 0.00 -16.58 11.97
CA GLY A 13 -0.15 -16.20 13.38
C GLY A 13 -0.26 -14.70 13.64
N TYR A 14 -0.39 -13.87 12.60
CA TYR A 14 -0.66 -12.45 12.77
C TYR A 14 -2.11 -12.24 13.23
N SER A 15 -2.30 -11.53 14.34
CA SER A 15 -3.61 -11.38 14.99
C SER A 15 -4.15 -9.95 15.01
N ARG A 16 -3.34 -8.96 14.67
CA ARG A 16 -3.75 -7.54 14.61
C ARG A 16 -3.73 -7.06 13.17
N LEU A 17 -4.77 -7.46 12.43
CA LEU A 17 -4.91 -7.14 11.01
C LEU A 17 -6.08 -6.21 10.79
N SER A 18 -5.87 -5.18 9.98
CA SER A 18 -6.92 -4.34 9.42
C SER A 18 -6.90 -4.46 7.91
N VAL A 19 -8.05 -4.67 7.29
CA VAL A 19 -8.22 -4.74 5.84
C VAL A 19 -9.14 -3.63 5.39
N LEU A 20 -8.65 -2.80 4.47
CA LEU A 20 -9.43 -1.74 3.86
C LEU A 20 -9.70 -2.04 2.39
N ASP A 21 -10.94 -1.89 1.98
CA ASP A 21 -11.35 -1.87 0.57
C ASP A 21 -12.49 -0.85 0.40
N ILE A 22 -12.58 -0.22 -0.76
CA ILE A 22 -13.68 0.67 -1.10
C ILE A 22 -14.98 -0.11 -1.39
N SER A 23 -14.86 -1.39 -1.73
CA SER A 23 -15.97 -2.28 -2.11
C SER A 23 -16.45 -3.12 -0.92
N GLN A 24 -17.68 -2.86 -0.47
CA GLN A 24 -18.35 -3.71 0.52
C GLN A 24 -18.42 -5.17 0.03
N THR A 25 -18.74 -5.38 -1.25
CA THR A 25 -18.82 -6.73 -1.85
C THR A 25 -17.49 -7.49 -1.77
N ALA A 26 -16.36 -6.82 -1.99
CA ALA A 26 -15.03 -7.44 -1.87
C ALA A 26 -14.73 -7.85 -0.42
N ILE A 27 -15.09 -7.01 0.53
CA ILE A 27 -14.98 -7.30 1.97
C ILE A 27 -15.85 -8.51 2.33
N ASP A 28 -17.12 -8.52 1.93
CA ASP A 28 -18.05 -9.60 2.25
C ASP A 28 -17.60 -10.94 1.64
N PHE A 29 -17.10 -10.92 0.42
CA PHE A 29 -16.54 -12.10 -0.23
C PHE A 29 -15.33 -12.65 0.56
N THR A 30 -14.42 -11.76 0.97
CA THR A 30 -13.24 -12.14 1.75
C THR A 30 -13.62 -12.69 3.13
N LYS A 31 -14.58 -12.06 3.83
CA LYS A 31 -15.12 -12.56 5.09
C LYS A 31 -15.73 -13.94 4.96
N ALA A 32 -16.53 -14.15 3.89
CA ALA A 32 -17.16 -15.48 3.63
C ALA A 32 -16.11 -16.56 3.40
N ARG A 33 -15.04 -16.25 2.66
CA ARG A 33 -13.90 -17.16 2.42
C ARG A 33 -13.16 -17.52 3.71
N LEU A 34 -12.92 -16.56 4.58
CA LEU A 34 -12.20 -16.75 5.85
C LEU A 34 -13.03 -17.46 6.92
N GLY A 35 -14.36 -17.43 6.81
CA GLY A 35 -15.24 -18.04 7.80
C GLY A 35 -15.02 -17.47 9.20
N SER A 36 -14.80 -18.33 10.19
CA SER A 36 -14.61 -17.92 11.59
C SER A 36 -13.36 -17.06 11.82
N LEU A 37 -12.34 -17.17 10.97
CA LEU A 37 -11.11 -16.36 11.08
C LEU A 37 -11.37 -14.87 10.82
N ALA A 38 -12.43 -14.54 10.08
CA ALA A 38 -12.79 -13.16 9.76
C ALA A 38 -13.08 -12.30 11.01
N SER A 39 -13.49 -12.91 12.12
CA SER A 39 -13.75 -12.20 13.38
C SER A 39 -12.51 -11.60 14.04
N GLY A 40 -11.32 -12.10 13.69
CA GLY A 40 -10.03 -11.58 14.17
C GLY A 40 -9.46 -10.42 13.36
N VAL A 41 -10.18 -9.96 12.32
CA VAL A 41 -9.72 -8.91 11.40
C VAL A 41 -10.61 -7.68 11.54
N GLU A 42 -10.00 -6.50 11.60
CA GLU A 42 -10.71 -5.23 11.48
C GLU A 42 -11.02 -4.94 10.01
N TRP A 43 -12.29 -4.73 9.68
CA TRP A 43 -12.74 -4.50 8.31
C TRP A 43 -13.18 -3.06 8.12
N ILE A 44 -12.55 -2.36 7.17
CA ILE A 44 -12.80 -0.95 6.90
C ILE A 44 -13.29 -0.82 5.45
N VAL A 45 -14.53 -0.38 5.27
CA VAL A 45 -15.08 -0.05 3.94
C VAL A 45 -15.01 1.45 3.76
N ALA A 46 -14.01 1.92 3.04
CA ALA A 46 -13.78 3.34 2.85
C ALA A 46 -12.87 3.63 1.63
N ASN A 47 -12.96 4.87 1.14
CA ASN A 47 -11.94 5.42 0.27
C ASN A 47 -10.67 5.71 1.09
N VAL A 48 -9.55 5.11 0.72
CA VAL A 48 -8.27 5.25 1.44
C VAL A 48 -7.78 6.70 1.54
N THR A 49 -8.15 7.57 0.59
CA THR A 49 -7.79 8.99 0.60
C THR A 49 -8.63 9.83 1.57
N GLU A 50 -9.71 9.27 2.11
CA GLU A 50 -10.66 9.94 3.00
C GLU A 50 -10.78 9.27 4.36
N ALA A 51 -10.40 7.99 4.46
CA ALA A 51 -10.49 7.20 5.68
C ALA A 51 -9.63 7.79 6.81
N ASP A 52 -10.16 7.76 8.02
CA ASP A 52 -9.41 8.12 9.21
C ASP A 52 -8.80 6.88 9.85
N PHE A 53 -7.50 6.95 10.10
CA PHE A 53 -6.75 5.89 10.76
C PHE A 53 -6.21 6.38 12.10
N PRO A 54 -6.19 5.53 13.13
CA PRO A 54 -5.54 5.87 14.39
C PRO A 54 -4.06 6.20 14.15
N LYS A 55 -3.60 7.28 14.77
CA LYS A 55 -2.24 7.77 14.58
C LYS A 55 -1.23 6.76 15.10
N HIS A 56 -0.23 6.42 14.26
CA HIS A 56 0.87 5.53 14.59
C HIS A 56 0.43 4.13 15.10
N ALA A 57 -0.73 3.66 14.65
CA ALA A 57 -1.31 2.39 15.08
C ALA A 57 -0.74 1.18 14.33
N TYR A 58 -0.17 1.38 13.16
CA TYR A 58 0.27 0.30 12.31
C TYR A 58 1.79 0.15 12.28
N ASP A 59 2.26 -1.09 12.38
CA ASP A 59 3.66 -1.48 12.21
C ASP A 59 4.04 -1.61 10.74
N VAL A 60 3.08 -2.09 9.93
CA VAL A 60 3.24 -2.31 8.50
C VAL A 60 2.01 -1.81 7.76
N TRP A 61 2.24 -1.10 6.67
CA TRP A 61 1.24 -0.76 5.67
C TRP A 61 1.56 -1.49 4.38
N HIS A 62 0.61 -2.26 3.87
CA HIS A 62 0.75 -2.97 2.61
C HIS A 62 -0.35 -2.55 1.64
N ASP A 63 0.06 -2.10 0.47
CA ASP A 63 -0.83 -1.76 -0.65
C ASP A 63 -0.36 -2.49 -1.90
N ARG A 64 -1.25 -3.23 -2.51
CA ARG A 64 -1.06 -3.80 -3.84
C ARG A 64 -2.20 -3.41 -4.75
N ALA A 65 -1.88 -2.63 -5.78
CA ALA A 65 -2.82 -2.22 -6.82
C ALA A 65 -3.94 -1.27 -6.34
N VAL A 66 -3.68 -0.39 -5.35
CA VAL A 66 -4.57 0.71 -4.97
C VAL A 66 -3.97 2.06 -5.34
N PHE A 67 -2.73 2.33 -4.94
CA PHE A 67 -2.06 3.60 -5.20
C PHE A 67 -2.04 3.99 -6.68
N HIS A 68 -1.91 3.05 -7.59
CA HIS A 68 -1.87 3.33 -9.03
C HIS A 68 -3.19 3.85 -9.62
N PHE A 69 -4.34 3.69 -8.93
CA PHE A 69 -5.62 4.29 -9.33
C PHE A 69 -5.71 5.78 -8.99
N LEU A 70 -4.83 6.28 -8.14
CA LEU A 70 -4.81 7.68 -7.72
C LEU A 70 -4.13 8.54 -8.78
N THR A 71 -4.86 8.84 -9.87
CA THR A 71 -4.32 9.57 -11.02
C THR A 71 -4.18 11.07 -10.78
N ALA A 72 -4.95 11.65 -9.85
CA ALA A 72 -4.82 13.05 -9.46
C ALA A 72 -3.74 13.25 -8.38
N ALA A 73 -2.91 14.28 -8.51
CA ALA A 73 -1.85 14.58 -7.54
C ALA A 73 -2.38 14.83 -6.12
N SER A 74 -3.56 15.47 -6.00
CA SER A 74 -4.21 15.71 -4.70
C SER A 74 -4.58 14.41 -3.98
N GLN A 75 -5.05 13.39 -4.72
CA GLN A 75 -5.39 12.08 -4.17
C GLN A 75 -4.12 11.36 -3.68
N ARG A 76 -3.04 11.39 -4.46
CA ARG A 76 -1.75 10.80 -4.07
C ARG A 76 -1.19 11.46 -2.81
N HIS A 77 -1.23 12.79 -2.76
CA HIS A 77 -0.82 13.52 -1.57
C HIS A 77 -1.65 13.15 -0.34
N ALA A 78 -2.98 13.12 -0.46
CA ALA A 78 -3.88 12.71 0.62
C ALA A 78 -3.56 11.28 1.12
N TYR A 79 -3.33 10.35 0.20
CA TYR A 79 -2.94 8.98 0.53
C TYR A 79 -1.62 8.93 1.31
N VAL A 80 -0.57 9.60 0.81
CA VAL A 80 0.76 9.63 1.44
C VAL A 80 0.71 10.19 2.85
N GLU A 81 -0.05 11.28 3.06
CA GLU A 81 -0.22 11.87 4.40
C GLU A 81 -0.97 10.93 5.36
N ARG A 82 -1.97 10.18 4.88
CA ARG A 82 -2.67 9.20 5.71
C ARG A 82 -1.74 8.05 6.12
N VAL A 83 -0.99 7.49 5.19
CA VAL A 83 0.00 6.44 5.49
C VAL A 83 1.04 6.94 6.48
N ALA A 84 1.56 8.15 6.26
CA ALA A 84 2.56 8.77 7.13
C ALA A 84 2.06 9.05 8.56
N ASN A 85 0.75 9.26 8.73
CA ASN A 85 0.15 9.48 10.04
C ASN A 85 -0.26 8.15 10.70
N ALA A 86 -0.72 7.17 9.93
CA ALA A 86 -1.19 5.88 10.43
C ALA A 86 -0.06 4.94 10.87
N VAL A 87 1.03 4.90 10.08
CA VAL A 87 2.18 4.04 10.38
C VAL A 87 3.10 4.71 11.41
N ARG A 88 3.56 3.95 12.39
CA ARG A 88 4.47 4.46 13.42
C ARG A 88 5.86 4.81 12.86
N PRO A 89 6.62 5.70 13.48
CA PRO A 89 8.03 5.90 13.16
C PRO A 89 8.80 4.57 13.24
N GLY A 90 9.63 4.29 12.25
CA GLY A 90 10.31 3.00 12.11
C GLY A 90 9.43 1.86 11.56
N GLY A 91 8.16 2.11 11.31
CA GLY A 91 7.26 1.15 10.66
C GLY A 91 7.53 1.04 9.16
N HIS A 92 7.03 -0.01 8.55
CA HIS A 92 7.29 -0.39 7.17
C HIS A 92 6.12 -0.05 6.25
N VAL A 93 6.42 0.34 5.03
CA VAL A 93 5.43 0.63 3.99
C VAL A 93 5.83 -0.12 2.73
N ILE A 94 4.92 -0.95 2.23
CA ILE A 94 5.10 -1.77 1.04
C ILE A 94 4.05 -1.34 0.03
N ILE A 95 4.49 -0.77 -1.10
CA ILE A 95 3.59 -0.29 -2.15
C ILE A 95 3.86 -1.05 -3.45
N GLY A 96 2.85 -1.75 -3.94
CA GLY A 96 2.86 -2.46 -5.21
C GLY A 96 1.98 -1.77 -6.27
N THR A 97 2.58 -1.31 -7.36
CA THR A 97 1.91 -0.65 -8.49
C THR A 97 2.23 -1.35 -9.79
N PHE A 98 1.54 -0.98 -10.87
CA PHE A 98 2.04 -1.38 -12.19
C PHE A 98 3.36 -0.68 -12.50
N GLY A 99 4.33 -1.47 -12.96
CA GLY A 99 5.62 -0.99 -13.47
C GLY A 99 5.51 -0.32 -14.83
N PRO A 100 6.63 0.21 -15.38
CA PRO A 100 6.63 0.94 -16.67
C PRO A 100 6.09 0.12 -17.84
N GLU A 101 6.26 -1.20 -17.81
CA GLU A 101 5.80 -2.15 -18.84
C GLU A 101 4.43 -2.79 -18.48
N GLY A 102 3.85 -2.40 -17.35
CA GLY A 102 2.54 -2.87 -16.94
C GLY A 102 1.40 -2.26 -17.77
N PRO A 103 0.17 -2.72 -17.57
CA PRO A 103 -1.01 -2.19 -18.25
C PRO A 103 -1.23 -0.71 -17.93
N THR A 104 -1.86 0.02 -18.88
CA THR A 104 -2.31 1.41 -18.67
C THR A 104 -3.70 1.51 -18.05
N LYS A 105 -4.39 0.36 -17.96
CA LYS A 105 -5.72 0.23 -17.34
C LYS A 105 -5.77 -0.99 -16.42
N CYS A 106 -6.52 -0.88 -15.34
CA CYS A 106 -6.88 -1.99 -14.47
C CYS A 106 -8.40 -1.96 -14.24
N SER A 107 -9.08 -3.09 -14.45
CA SER A 107 -10.54 -3.18 -14.33
C SER A 107 -11.29 -2.09 -15.11
N GLY A 108 -10.80 -1.73 -16.30
CA GLY A 108 -11.38 -0.69 -17.17
C GLY A 108 -11.02 0.75 -16.79
N LEU A 109 -10.42 0.98 -15.63
CA LEU A 109 -10.00 2.31 -15.17
C LEU A 109 -8.56 2.63 -15.56
N ASN A 110 -8.27 3.89 -15.84
CA ASN A 110 -6.91 4.36 -16.08
C ASN A 110 -6.09 4.26 -14.80
N VAL A 111 -4.82 3.89 -14.94
CA VAL A 111 -3.87 3.81 -13.83
C VAL A 111 -2.58 4.56 -14.15
N GLN A 112 -1.93 5.04 -13.11
CA GLN A 112 -0.59 5.59 -13.16
C GLN A 112 0.43 4.43 -13.06
N ARG A 113 1.39 4.38 -13.99
CA ARG A 113 2.52 3.42 -13.93
C ARG A 113 3.74 4.11 -13.35
N TYR A 114 4.57 3.35 -12.67
CA TYR A 114 5.72 3.89 -11.96
C TYR A 114 6.97 3.06 -12.23
N ASP A 115 8.12 3.73 -12.35
CA ASP A 115 9.40 3.15 -11.98
C ASP A 115 9.68 3.38 -10.48
N ALA A 116 10.79 2.82 -9.98
CA ALA A 116 11.06 2.87 -8.55
C ALA A 116 11.35 4.30 -8.05
N ASP A 117 11.99 5.11 -8.85
CA ASP A 117 12.36 6.47 -8.46
C ASP A 117 11.13 7.39 -8.47
N SER A 118 10.28 7.28 -9.48
CA SER A 118 9.01 8.03 -9.55
C SER A 118 8.02 7.60 -8.48
N LEU A 119 7.91 6.31 -8.17
CA LEU A 119 7.06 5.83 -7.08
C LEU A 119 7.56 6.34 -5.73
N HIS A 120 8.86 6.17 -5.43
CA HIS A 120 9.43 6.68 -4.19
C HIS A 120 9.35 8.22 -4.09
N GLY A 121 9.47 8.92 -5.22
CA GLY A 121 9.32 10.37 -5.29
C GLY A 121 7.96 10.87 -4.82
N GLU A 122 6.86 10.13 -5.05
CA GLU A 122 5.53 10.47 -4.53
C GLU A 122 5.46 10.42 -2.99
N PHE A 123 6.25 9.54 -2.36
CA PHE A 123 6.28 9.38 -0.90
C PHE A 123 7.23 10.36 -0.20
N GLY A 124 8.29 10.79 -0.88
CA GLY A 124 9.23 11.80 -0.39
C GLY A 124 10.14 11.33 0.75
N ALA A 125 10.93 12.28 1.29
CA ALA A 125 12.03 12.01 2.21
C ALA A 125 11.64 11.35 3.56
N ARG A 126 10.36 11.41 3.95
CA ARG A 126 9.86 10.73 5.17
C ARG A 126 9.87 9.20 5.04
N PHE A 127 9.85 8.71 3.81
CA PHE A 127 9.82 7.27 3.49
C PHE A 127 11.18 6.87 2.92
N ARG A 128 12.06 6.38 3.76
CA ARG A 128 13.37 5.90 3.31
C ARG A 128 13.20 4.58 2.54
N LEU A 129 13.51 4.58 1.25
CA LEU A 129 13.51 3.38 0.43
C LEU A 129 14.58 2.40 0.94
N ILE A 130 14.16 1.15 1.20
CA ILE A 130 15.06 0.08 1.64
C ILE A 130 15.36 -0.86 0.47
N ASP A 131 14.31 -1.21 -0.28
CA ASP A 131 14.40 -2.17 -1.38
C ASP A 131 13.33 -1.92 -2.43
N ARG A 132 13.54 -2.49 -3.61
CA ARG A 132 12.61 -2.45 -4.74
C ARG A 132 12.64 -3.77 -5.50
N GLN A 133 11.47 -4.23 -5.91
CA GLN A 133 11.33 -5.50 -6.63
C GLN A 133 10.36 -5.36 -7.80
N LYS A 134 10.71 -5.95 -8.94
CA LYS A 134 9.79 -6.16 -10.05
C LYS A 134 9.24 -7.58 -10.01
N GLU A 135 7.95 -7.72 -10.25
CA GLU A 135 7.25 -9.00 -10.33
C GLU A 135 6.50 -9.09 -11.66
N LEU A 136 6.61 -10.21 -12.34
CA LEU A 136 5.76 -10.55 -13.47
C LEU A 136 4.63 -11.45 -12.98
N HIS A 137 3.45 -10.87 -12.84
CA HIS A 137 2.25 -11.58 -12.42
C HIS A 137 1.49 -12.11 -13.62
N GLN A 138 1.23 -13.41 -13.66
CA GLN A 138 0.31 -13.99 -14.64
C GLN A 138 -1.12 -13.93 -14.13
N THR A 139 -1.99 -13.30 -14.92
CA THR A 139 -3.43 -13.28 -14.60
C THR A 139 -4.07 -14.63 -14.91
N PRO A 140 -5.21 -14.96 -14.30
CA PRO A 140 -5.98 -16.17 -14.65
C PRO A 140 -6.37 -16.26 -16.13
N PHE A 141 -6.36 -15.13 -16.85
CA PHE A 141 -6.67 -15.05 -18.29
C PHE A 141 -5.43 -15.17 -19.19
N GLY A 142 -4.26 -15.55 -18.63
CA GLY A 142 -3.02 -15.79 -19.39
C GLY A 142 -2.27 -14.52 -19.81
N THR A 143 -2.67 -13.33 -19.36
CA THR A 143 -1.92 -12.09 -19.60
C THR A 143 -0.88 -11.86 -18.51
N THR A 144 0.27 -11.31 -18.88
CA THR A 144 1.31 -10.93 -17.91
C THR A 144 1.18 -9.46 -17.53
N GLN A 145 1.24 -9.19 -16.23
CA GLN A 145 1.25 -7.83 -15.68
C GLN A 145 2.55 -7.61 -14.93
N GLN A 146 3.28 -6.56 -15.28
CA GLN A 146 4.47 -6.17 -14.53
C GLN A 146 4.04 -5.31 -13.34
N PHE A 147 4.37 -5.80 -12.13
CA PHE A 147 4.30 -5.02 -10.90
C PHE A 147 5.68 -4.52 -10.49
N LEU A 148 5.67 -3.39 -9.83
CA LEU A 148 6.81 -2.82 -9.12
C LEU A 148 6.43 -2.64 -7.66
N TYR A 149 7.26 -3.14 -6.77
CA TYR A 149 7.16 -2.92 -5.33
C TYR A 149 8.26 -1.99 -4.84
N CYS A 150 7.90 -1.05 -3.97
CA CYS A 150 8.84 -0.29 -3.15
C CYS A 150 8.62 -0.64 -1.67
N PHE A 151 9.72 -0.93 -1.00
CA PHE A 151 9.76 -1.21 0.44
C PHE A 151 10.41 -0.04 1.14
N CYS A 152 9.66 0.63 2.01
CA CYS A 152 10.11 1.83 2.71
C CYS A 152 10.01 1.67 4.22
N VAL A 153 10.81 2.47 4.95
CA VAL A 153 10.66 2.68 6.40
C VAL A 153 10.32 4.15 6.64
N ILE A 154 9.34 4.40 7.50
CA ILE A 154 9.03 5.77 7.93
C ILE A 154 10.11 6.27 8.89
N GLY A 155 10.76 7.39 8.52
CA GLY A 155 11.70 8.08 9.38
C GLY A 155 11.02 8.72 10.61
N SER A 156 11.77 8.90 11.70
CA SER A 156 11.34 9.78 12.79
C SER A 156 11.28 11.23 12.29
N ARG A 157 10.33 12.04 12.79
CA ARG A 157 10.20 13.47 12.40
C ARG A 157 11.44 14.31 12.72
N ASP A 158 12.36 13.78 13.54
CA ASP A 158 13.55 14.51 14.04
C ASP A 158 14.80 14.36 13.15
N ALA A 159 14.72 13.65 12.02
CA ALA A 159 15.82 13.53 11.07
C ALA A 159 15.84 14.68 10.05
N CYS A 160 15.79 15.93 10.51
CA CYS A 160 16.24 17.06 9.70
C CYS A 160 17.78 17.04 9.69
N PRO A 161 18.45 16.94 8.54
CA PRO A 161 19.90 17.05 8.52
C PRO A 161 20.28 18.44 9.05
N LYS A 162 20.97 18.47 10.20
CA LYS A 162 21.61 19.68 10.69
C LYS A 162 22.53 20.14 9.56
N SER A 163 22.23 21.30 8.98
CA SER A 163 23.11 21.99 8.04
C SER A 163 24.51 22.05 8.63
N ALA A 164 25.46 21.40 7.98
CA ALA A 164 26.88 21.58 8.30
C ALA A 164 27.23 23.04 8.03
N THR A 165 27.30 23.82 9.08
CA THR A 165 27.90 25.17 9.04
C THR A 165 29.40 24.94 8.98
N SER A 166 29.97 25.04 7.79
CA SER A 166 31.41 25.15 7.60
C SER A 166 31.89 26.50 8.14
N ARG A 167 32.84 26.44 9.02
CA ARG A 167 33.73 27.57 9.35
C ARG A 167 34.97 27.47 8.45
#